data_7c8fe30938102b33359bd3f999e83b34
#
_entry.id   7c8fe30938102b33359bd3f999e83b34
#
_cell.length_a   1.000
_cell.length_b   1.000
_cell.length_c   1.000
_cell.angle_alpha   90.00
_cell.angle_beta   90.00
_cell.angle_gamma   90.00
#
_symmetry.space_group_name_H-M   'P 1'
#
loop_
_entity.id
_entity.type
_entity.pdbx_description
1 polymer ?
#
loop_
_entity_poly.entity_id
_entity_poly.type
_entity_poly.pdbx_seq_one_letter_code
_entity_poly.pdbx_strand_id
1 'polypeptide(L)'
;MTGIPLTFELTPTGYDGSSPFPRPATPARAGITPVTLTAAIVIAPFLALGAGIWLAWGVGVSLTDLLLAVVFYVVTGLGVTVGFHRLLTHRSFTARPWLRAVLAVAGSMSFQGNLIDWVAVHRRHHAFTDRPGDPHSPYRYGTGLGGRLRGLAHAHLGRLFSSEPTSATTYAPDLLRNDPAMLRISRAYPALCAASLLLPFAAGWAISGSLYGGLTAFIWAGLIRIALLQHVTWSVNSLCHMIGERPHKARRHDRATDLWSLALLSFGESWHNGHHSEPSCARHGRSGRQIDPSAALISLFERLNWASDVHWQPPDVLGHHRTVAGKHTLRTSTPRQG
;
A
#
# COMPACT_ATOMS: atom_id res chain seq x y z
N MET A 1 -33.20 -3.77 -4.33
CA MET A 1 -31.95 -4.10 -5.04
C MET A 1 -31.12 -4.93 -4.09
N THR A 2 -31.08 -6.22 -4.34
CA THR A 2 -30.53 -7.24 -3.45
C THR A 2 -29.01 -7.23 -3.53
N GLY A 3 -28.36 -6.91 -2.39
CA GLY A 3 -26.91 -7.00 -2.24
C GLY A 3 -26.45 -8.44 -2.34
N ILE A 4 -25.55 -8.73 -3.29
CA ILE A 4 -24.88 -10.03 -3.42
C ILE A 4 -23.80 -10.10 -2.33
N PRO A 5 -23.87 -11.06 -1.38
CA PRO A 5 -22.80 -11.24 -0.42
C PRO A 5 -21.56 -11.81 -1.14
N LEU A 6 -20.44 -11.08 -1.14
CA LEU A 6 -19.16 -11.54 -1.65
C LEU A 6 -18.48 -12.48 -0.63
N THR A 7 -19.09 -13.65 -0.39
CA THR A 7 -18.40 -14.81 0.16
C THR A 7 -17.91 -15.66 -0.99
N PHE A 8 -16.69 -15.39 -1.46
CA PHE A 8 -16.02 -16.28 -2.40
C PHE A 8 -15.47 -17.48 -1.62
N GLU A 9 -16.23 -18.57 -1.57
CA GLU A 9 -15.67 -19.89 -1.31
C GLU A 9 -14.98 -20.37 -2.60
N LEU A 10 -13.68 -20.09 -2.70
CA LEU A 10 -12.82 -20.74 -3.70
C LEU A 10 -12.40 -22.08 -3.11
N THR A 11 -13.02 -23.17 -3.53
CA THR A 11 -12.50 -24.52 -3.35
C THR A 11 -11.19 -24.65 -4.14
N PRO A 12 -10.05 -24.96 -3.48
CA PRO A 12 -8.79 -25.19 -4.19
C PRO A 12 -8.85 -26.56 -4.84
N THR A 13 -9.05 -26.63 -6.14
CA THR A 13 -8.85 -27.85 -6.90
C THR A 13 -7.34 -28.01 -7.15
N GLY A 14 -6.73 -29.09 -6.64
CA GLY A 14 -5.39 -29.54 -7.03
C GLY A 14 -4.24 -29.26 -6.05
N TYR A 15 -4.45 -29.50 -4.76
CA TYR A 15 -3.38 -29.45 -3.76
C TYR A 15 -2.82 -30.86 -3.50
N ASP A 16 -1.55 -31.13 -3.89
CA ASP A 16 -0.88 -32.41 -3.68
C ASP A 16 -0.11 -32.54 -2.35
N GLY A 17 -0.29 -31.60 -1.42
CA GLY A 17 0.29 -31.68 -0.07
C GLY A 17 1.81 -31.49 0.04
N SER A 18 2.55 -31.34 -1.05
CA SER A 18 4.02 -31.29 -1.05
C SER A 18 4.62 -29.88 -0.99
N SER A 19 3.82 -28.82 -1.26
CA SER A 19 4.22 -27.42 -1.13
C SER A 19 3.11 -26.60 -0.52
N PRO A 20 3.38 -25.72 0.47
CA PRO A 20 2.38 -24.82 1.02
C PRO A 20 1.90 -23.74 0.03
N PHE A 21 2.48 -23.68 -1.15
CA PHE A 21 2.09 -22.76 -2.22
C PHE A 21 1.73 -23.52 -3.50
N PRO A 22 0.66 -23.11 -4.23
CA PRO A 22 0.36 -23.72 -5.51
C PRO A 22 1.58 -23.61 -6.42
N ARG A 23 1.90 -24.71 -7.11
CA ARG A 23 2.96 -24.69 -8.13
C ARG A 23 2.63 -23.58 -9.13
N PRO A 24 3.58 -22.68 -9.45
CA PRO A 24 3.36 -21.73 -10.51
C PRO A 24 2.98 -22.50 -11.77
N ALA A 25 1.92 -22.09 -12.45
CA ALA A 25 1.69 -22.52 -13.81
C ALA A 25 3.00 -22.26 -14.58
N THR A 26 3.46 -23.24 -15.35
CA THR A 26 4.73 -23.19 -16.09
C THR A 26 4.86 -21.79 -16.71
N PRO A 27 5.86 -20.99 -16.35
CA PRO A 27 5.93 -19.62 -16.82
C PRO A 27 6.08 -19.64 -18.32
N ALA A 28 5.12 -19.05 -19.04
CA ALA A 28 5.44 -18.56 -20.37
C ALA A 28 6.72 -17.72 -20.16
N ARG A 29 7.81 -18.06 -20.86
CA ARG A 29 9.10 -17.39 -20.72
C ARG A 29 8.84 -15.88 -20.72
N ALA A 30 8.90 -15.28 -19.54
CA ALA A 30 8.87 -13.84 -19.43
C ALA A 30 10.01 -13.34 -20.29
N GLY A 31 9.72 -12.57 -21.33
CA GLY A 31 10.75 -12.00 -22.16
C GLY A 31 11.72 -11.21 -21.26
N ILE A 32 12.97 -11.06 -21.66
CA ILE A 32 14.02 -10.32 -20.94
C ILE A 32 13.54 -8.92 -20.52
N THR A 33 12.64 -8.32 -21.30
CA THR A 33 12.09 -6.96 -21.16
C THR A 33 11.42 -6.63 -19.80
N PRO A 34 10.55 -7.49 -19.20
CA PRO A 34 9.92 -7.13 -17.92
C PRO A 34 10.90 -7.14 -16.74
N VAL A 35 11.84 -8.07 -16.72
CA VAL A 35 12.84 -8.19 -15.65
C VAL A 35 13.83 -7.02 -15.72
N THR A 36 14.29 -6.67 -16.90
CA THR A 36 15.23 -5.53 -17.08
C THR A 36 14.57 -4.20 -16.75
N LEU A 37 13.31 -3.99 -17.15
CA LEU A 37 12.58 -2.78 -16.79
C LEU A 37 12.36 -2.68 -15.27
N THR A 38 11.99 -3.77 -14.61
CA THR A 38 11.85 -3.81 -13.14
C THR A 38 13.20 -3.53 -12.47
N ALA A 39 14.28 -4.14 -12.94
CA ALA A 39 15.62 -3.88 -12.41
C ALA A 39 16.03 -2.41 -12.59
N ALA A 40 15.75 -1.81 -13.74
CA ALA A 40 16.00 -0.39 -13.97
C ALA A 40 15.21 0.51 -13.01
N ILE A 41 13.93 0.22 -12.80
CA ILE A 41 13.07 0.97 -11.85
C ILE A 41 13.59 0.86 -10.41
N VAL A 42 14.15 -0.29 -10.03
CA VAL A 42 14.71 -0.51 -8.68
C VAL A 42 16.09 0.11 -8.53
N ILE A 43 16.97 -0.01 -9.54
CA ILE A 43 18.38 0.39 -9.46
C ILE A 43 18.58 1.87 -9.76
N ALA A 44 17.90 2.43 -10.76
CA ALA A 44 18.10 3.81 -11.19
C ALA A 44 17.97 4.85 -10.05
N PRO A 45 17.03 4.73 -9.09
CA PRO A 45 16.95 5.66 -7.98
C PRO A 45 18.15 5.62 -7.02
N PHE A 46 18.80 4.47 -6.84
CA PHE A 46 20.04 4.40 -6.03
C PHE A 46 21.21 5.07 -6.72
N LEU A 47 21.32 4.91 -8.05
CA LEU A 47 22.31 5.64 -8.84
C LEU A 47 22.02 7.14 -8.81
N ALA A 48 20.74 7.52 -8.90
CA ALA A 48 20.29 8.91 -8.77
C ALA A 48 20.59 9.50 -7.37
N LEU A 49 20.45 8.71 -6.30
CA LEU A 49 20.82 9.14 -4.96
C LEU A 49 22.33 9.43 -4.88
N GLY A 50 23.18 8.55 -5.42
CA GLY A 50 24.62 8.80 -5.51
C GLY A 50 24.95 10.06 -6.30
N ALA A 51 24.32 10.24 -7.46
CA ALA A 51 24.47 11.45 -8.28
C ALA A 51 23.95 12.71 -7.55
N GLY A 52 22.79 12.59 -6.87
CA GLY A 52 22.20 13.68 -6.09
C GLY A 52 23.10 14.12 -4.93
N ILE A 53 23.68 13.18 -4.19
CA ILE A 53 24.64 13.45 -3.12
C ILE A 53 25.88 14.13 -3.70
N TRP A 54 26.40 13.64 -4.81
CA TRP A 54 27.56 14.22 -5.47
C TRP A 54 27.31 15.66 -5.96
N LEU A 55 26.16 15.92 -6.59
CA LEU A 55 25.75 17.25 -7.04
C LEU A 55 25.48 18.22 -5.88
N ALA A 56 24.96 17.71 -4.76
CA ALA A 56 24.71 18.51 -3.56
C ALA A 56 26.00 18.75 -2.74
N TRP A 57 27.11 18.07 -3.04
CA TRP A 57 28.34 18.16 -2.27
C TRP A 57 28.93 19.58 -2.35
N GLY A 58 28.96 20.27 -1.23
CA GLY A 58 29.47 21.64 -1.13
C GLY A 58 28.49 22.76 -1.53
N VAL A 59 27.35 22.43 -2.13
CA VAL A 59 26.34 23.41 -2.58
C VAL A 59 25.00 23.22 -1.83
N GLY A 60 24.72 22.01 -1.36
CA GLY A 60 23.47 21.64 -0.73
C GLY A 60 22.34 21.33 -1.72
N VAL A 61 21.19 20.93 -1.18
CA VAL A 61 19.94 20.72 -1.95
C VAL A 61 19.17 22.03 -1.98
N SER A 62 18.68 22.46 -3.13
CA SER A 62 17.90 23.69 -3.21
C SER A 62 16.55 23.55 -2.52
N LEU A 63 16.01 24.66 -2.00
CA LEU A 63 14.65 24.69 -1.44
C LEU A 63 13.60 24.27 -2.49
N THR A 64 13.80 24.65 -3.74
CA THR A 64 12.93 24.26 -4.86
C THR A 64 12.90 22.76 -5.04
N ASP A 65 14.06 22.09 -5.03
CA ASP A 65 14.14 20.63 -5.16
C ASP A 65 13.43 19.93 -4.01
N LEU A 66 13.62 20.42 -2.78
CA LEU A 66 12.98 19.87 -1.59
C LEU A 66 11.44 20.05 -1.63
N LEU A 67 10.97 21.25 -1.96
CA LEU A 67 9.54 21.53 -2.05
C LEU A 67 8.88 20.71 -3.15
N LEU A 68 9.48 20.61 -4.33
CA LEU A 68 8.99 19.77 -5.41
C LEU A 68 8.98 18.29 -5.00
N ALA A 69 10.02 17.80 -4.35
CA ALA A 69 10.07 16.42 -3.85
C ALA A 69 8.94 16.14 -2.87
N VAL A 70 8.69 17.04 -1.92
CA VAL A 70 7.59 16.90 -0.94
C VAL A 70 6.22 16.93 -1.64
N VAL A 71 5.99 17.89 -2.54
CA VAL A 71 4.71 18.01 -3.27
C VAL A 71 4.43 16.74 -4.08
N PHE A 72 5.38 16.29 -4.89
CA PHE A 72 5.21 15.08 -5.70
C PHE A 72 5.10 13.81 -4.84
N TYR A 73 5.81 13.74 -3.71
CA TYR A 73 5.67 12.66 -2.74
C TYR A 73 4.25 12.58 -2.18
N VAL A 74 3.74 13.69 -1.70
CA VAL A 74 2.40 13.79 -1.10
C VAL A 74 1.32 13.48 -2.12
N VAL A 75 1.37 14.11 -3.30
CA VAL A 75 0.34 13.93 -4.34
C VAL A 75 0.30 12.47 -4.81
N THR A 76 1.45 11.88 -5.15
CA THR A 76 1.49 10.52 -5.67
C THR A 76 1.28 9.46 -4.58
N GLY A 77 1.74 9.73 -3.35
CA GLY A 77 1.50 8.87 -2.21
C GLY A 77 0.01 8.81 -1.82
N LEU A 78 -0.65 9.96 -1.74
CA LEU A 78 -2.11 10.03 -1.51
C LEU A 78 -2.90 9.43 -2.69
N GLY A 79 -2.40 9.53 -3.91
CA GLY A 79 -2.95 8.83 -5.07
C GLY A 79 -2.97 7.30 -4.88
N VAL A 80 -1.92 6.73 -4.27
CA VAL A 80 -1.89 5.30 -3.91
C VAL A 80 -2.80 5.02 -2.71
N THR A 81 -2.61 5.73 -1.61
CA THR A 81 -3.22 5.37 -0.33
C THR A 81 -4.73 5.69 -0.29
N VAL A 82 -5.14 6.82 -0.82
CA VAL A 82 -6.56 7.19 -0.92
C VAL A 82 -7.19 6.64 -2.20
N GLY A 83 -6.48 6.75 -3.36
CA GLY A 83 -7.02 6.36 -4.66
C GLY A 83 -6.99 4.84 -4.88
N PHE A 84 -5.80 4.25 -5.01
CA PHE A 84 -5.69 2.82 -5.32
C PHE A 84 -6.20 1.95 -4.18
N HIS A 85 -5.79 2.26 -2.95
CA HIS A 85 -6.03 1.42 -1.79
C HIS A 85 -7.46 1.58 -1.26
N ARG A 86 -7.78 2.74 -0.65
CA ARG A 86 -9.06 2.91 0.05
C ARG A 86 -10.25 3.04 -0.90
N LEU A 87 -10.12 3.79 -2.01
CA LEU A 87 -11.22 4.00 -2.95
C LEU A 87 -11.43 2.79 -3.88
N LEU A 88 -10.40 2.40 -4.63
CA LEU A 88 -10.57 1.43 -5.73
C LEU A 88 -10.46 -0.02 -5.27
N THR A 89 -9.61 -0.33 -4.27
CA THR A 89 -9.46 -1.69 -3.75
C THR A 89 -10.55 -2.03 -2.75
N HIS A 90 -10.66 -1.24 -1.68
CA HIS A 90 -11.52 -1.55 -0.54
C HIS A 90 -12.89 -0.90 -0.59
N ARG A 91 -13.10 0.06 -1.52
CA ARG A 91 -14.37 0.77 -1.67
C ARG A 91 -14.83 1.41 -0.34
N SER A 92 -13.87 1.96 0.41
CA SER A 92 -14.09 2.58 1.71
C SER A 92 -14.97 3.84 1.63
N PHE A 93 -15.14 4.38 0.44
CA PHE A 93 -16.02 5.51 0.14
C PHE A 93 -16.35 5.56 -1.36
N THR A 94 -17.35 6.35 -1.72
CA THR A 94 -17.67 6.72 -3.11
C THR A 94 -17.10 8.11 -3.42
N ALA A 95 -16.53 8.31 -4.60
CA ALA A 95 -15.97 9.60 -5.02
C ALA A 95 -16.63 10.09 -6.31
N ARG A 96 -16.73 11.43 -6.47
CA ARG A 96 -17.12 12.02 -7.74
C ARG A 96 -16.21 11.56 -8.88
N PRO A 97 -16.72 11.39 -10.12
CA PRO A 97 -15.95 10.83 -11.23
C PRO A 97 -14.61 11.54 -11.49
N TRP A 98 -14.59 12.88 -11.41
CA TRP A 98 -13.37 13.66 -11.61
C TRP A 98 -12.33 13.40 -10.50
N LEU A 99 -12.76 13.34 -9.21
CA LEU A 99 -11.86 13.07 -8.09
C LEU A 99 -11.28 11.66 -8.19
N ARG A 100 -12.12 10.69 -8.56
CA ARG A 100 -11.69 9.30 -8.81
C ARG A 100 -10.62 9.24 -9.90
N ALA A 101 -10.79 9.99 -11.00
CA ALA A 101 -9.79 10.07 -12.07
C ALA A 101 -8.50 10.75 -11.60
N VAL A 102 -8.58 11.87 -10.87
CA VAL A 102 -7.41 12.58 -10.33
C VAL A 102 -6.61 11.69 -9.40
N LEU A 103 -7.25 11.00 -8.47
CA LEU A 103 -6.59 10.08 -7.54
C LEU A 103 -5.95 8.89 -8.28
N ALA A 104 -6.62 8.36 -9.31
CA ALA A 104 -6.09 7.26 -10.12
C ALA A 104 -4.86 7.70 -10.94
N VAL A 105 -4.88 8.88 -11.52
CA VAL A 105 -3.73 9.47 -12.25
C VAL A 105 -2.57 9.70 -11.28
N ALA A 106 -2.82 10.34 -10.14
CA ALA A 106 -1.79 10.60 -9.14
C ALA A 106 -1.14 9.30 -8.62
N GLY A 107 -1.96 8.28 -8.31
CA GLY A 107 -1.46 6.96 -7.92
C GLY A 107 -0.64 6.28 -9.01
N SER A 108 -1.02 6.40 -10.28
CA SER A 108 -0.26 5.85 -11.41
C SER A 108 1.11 6.51 -11.57
N MET A 109 1.26 7.77 -11.18
CA MET A 109 2.53 8.49 -11.20
C MET A 109 3.52 8.08 -10.08
N SER A 110 3.11 7.16 -9.19
CA SER A 110 3.94 6.70 -8.07
C SER A 110 4.94 5.59 -8.44
N PHE A 111 4.88 5.04 -9.64
CA PHE A 111 5.64 3.84 -10.06
C PHE A 111 5.36 2.57 -9.24
N GLN A 112 4.16 2.47 -8.67
CA GLN A 112 3.74 1.28 -7.90
C GLN A 112 3.15 0.15 -8.77
N GLY A 113 3.17 0.31 -10.09
CA GLY A 113 2.57 -0.60 -11.05
C GLY A 113 1.26 -0.06 -11.65
N ASN A 114 0.78 -0.78 -12.64
CA ASN A 114 -0.48 -0.47 -13.31
C ASN A 114 -1.66 -0.52 -12.31
N LEU A 115 -2.56 0.43 -12.38
CA LEU A 115 -3.72 0.58 -11.49
C LEU A 115 -4.51 -0.72 -11.28
N ILE A 116 -4.89 -1.39 -12.38
CA ILE A 116 -5.75 -2.58 -12.31
C ILE A 116 -4.99 -3.76 -11.72
N ASP A 117 -3.72 -3.92 -12.10
CA ASP A 117 -2.85 -4.98 -11.58
C ASP A 117 -2.55 -4.75 -10.10
N TRP A 118 -2.32 -3.49 -9.69
CA TRP A 118 -2.11 -3.14 -8.28
C TRP A 118 -3.31 -3.54 -7.43
N VAL A 119 -4.53 -3.15 -7.85
CA VAL A 119 -5.78 -3.51 -7.15
C VAL A 119 -5.97 -5.02 -7.10
N ALA A 120 -5.71 -5.73 -8.21
CA ALA A 120 -5.83 -7.18 -8.27
C ALA A 120 -4.86 -7.87 -7.31
N VAL A 121 -3.59 -7.47 -7.30
CA VAL A 121 -2.56 -8.00 -6.39
C VAL A 121 -2.96 -7.77 -4.92
N HIS A 122 -3.43 -6.57 -4.59
CA HIS A 122 -3.79 -6.24 -3.21
C HIS A 122 -5.05 -6.98 -2.73
N ARG A 123 -6.07 -7.12 -3.58
CA ARG A 123 -7.26 -7.94 -3.26
C ARG A 123 -6.90 -9.43 -3.09
N ARG A 124 -5.97 -9.96 -3.90
CA ARG A 124 -5.43 -11.30 -3.73
C ARG A 124 -4.68 -11.43 -2.41
N HIS A 125 -3.88 -10.44 -2.02
CA HIS A 125 -3.22 -10.40 -0.72
C HIS A 125 -4.24 -10.53 0.42
N HIS A 126 -5.30 -9.72 0.46
CA HIS A 126 -6.35 -9.82 1.48
C HIS A 126 -7.10 -11.16 1.47
N ALA A 127 -7.25 -11.79 0.31
CA ALA A 127 -7.88 -13.12 0.22
C ALA A 127 -6.99 -14.22 0.84
N PHE A 128 -5.66 -14.06 0.77
CA PHE A 128 -4.68 -15.09 1.16
C PHE A 128 -3.67 -14.60 2.20
N THR A 129 -3.90 -13.51 2.89
CA THR A 129 -2.94 -12.88 3.82
C THR A 129 -2.16 -13.90 4.64
N ASP A 130 -0.83 -13.85 4.52
CA ASP A 130 0.16 -14.66 5.25
C ASP A 130 -0.01 -16.18 5.16
N ARG A 131 -0.67 -16.66 4.11
CA ARG A 131 -0.84 -18.09 3.81
C ARG A 131 -0.50 -18.40 2.36
N PRO A 132 -0.48 -19.68 1.95
CA PRO A 132 -0.27 -20.07 0.57
C PRO A 132 -1.22 -19.35 -0.39
N GLY A 133 -0.67 -18.72 -1.45
CA GLY A 133 -1.42 -17.89 -2.39
C GLY A 133 -1.22 -16.40 -2.22
N ASP A 134 -0.72 -15.93 -1.07
CA ASP A 134 -0.35 -14.53 -0.87
C ASP A 134 0.84 -14.14 -1.78
N PRO A 135 0.70 -13.11 -2.63
CA PRO A 135 1.77 -12.71 -3.55
C PRO A 135 3.02 -12.16 -2.86
N HIS A 136 2.92 -11.67 -1.64
CA HIS A 136 4.03 -11.01 -0.94
C HIS A 136 4.15 -11.31 0.55
N SER A 137 3.69 -12.50 1.01
CA SER A 137 3.89 -12.89 2.41
C SER A 137 5.37 -13.03 2.78
N PRO A 138 5.82 -12.39 3.89
CA PRO A 138 7.16 -12.59 4.42
C PRO A 138 7.34 -13.98 5.06
N TYR A 139 6.29 -14.78 5.19
CA TYR A 139 6.33 -16.13 5.76
C TYR A 139 6.38 -17.25 4.71
N ARG A 140 6.47 -16.89 3.44
CA ARG A 140 6.51 -17.83 2.30
C ARG A 140 7.58 -18.91 2.41
N TYR A 141 8.72 -18.62 3.04
CA TYR A 141 9.87 -19.55 3.15
C TYR A 141 10.02 -20.14 4.56
N GLY A 142 8.96 -20.11 5.37
CA GLY A 142 8.94 -20.65 6.71
C GLY A 142 9.26 -19.65 7.81
N THR A 143 9.22 -20.10 9.08
CA THR A 143 9.29 -19.24 10.27
C THR A 143 10.66 -19.19 10.94
N GLY A 144 11.62 -20.04 10.53
CA GLY A 144 13.01 -19.96 10.99
C GLY A 144 13.71 -18.67 10.51
N LEU A 145 14.83 -18.30 11.13
CA LEU A 145 15.52 -17.03 10.83
C LEU A 145 15.84 -16.86 9.34
N GLY A 146 16.43 -17.85 8.69
CA GLY A 146 16.74 -17.81 7.26
C GLY A 146 15.48 -17.68 6.39
N GLY A 147 14.40 -18.41 6.76
CA GLY A 147 13.10 -18.31 6.09
C GLY A 147 12.49 -16.92 6.21
N ARG A 148 12.56 -16.31 7.39
CA ARG A 148 12.08 -14.95 7.64
C ARG A 148 12.87 -13.89 6.87
N LEU A 149 14.20 -13.97 6.85
CA LEU A 149 15.04 -13.02 6.09
C LEU A 149 14.79 -13.12 4.59
N ARG A 150 14.71 -14.36 4.06
CA ARG A 150 14.37 -14.59 2.65
C ARG A 150 12.95 -14.14 2.34
N GLY A 151 11.99 -14.37 3.25
CA GLY A 151 10.61 -13.93 3.13
C GLY A 151 10.47 -12.41 3.16
N LEU A 152 11.20 -11.74 4.05
CA LEU A 152 11.26 -10.27 4.10
C LEU A 152 11.78 -9.69 2.79
N ALA A 153 12.90 -10.22 2.27
CA ALA A 153 13.47 -9.80 0.99
C ALA A 153 12.48 -10.04 -0.17
N HIS A 154 11.74 -11.17 -0.15
CA HIS A 154 10.70 -11.45 -1.14
C HIS A 154 9.53 -10.47 -1.03
N ALA A 155 8.98 -10.25 0.15
CA ALA A 155 7.85 -9.35 0.36
C ALA A 155 8.20 -7.90 0.00
N HIS A 156 9.43 -7.48 0.27
CA HIS A 156 9.90 -6.12 0.00
C HIS A 156 10.19 -5.90 -1.50
N LEU A 157 11.07 -6.70 -2.10
CA LEU A 157 11.58 -6.52 -3.47
C LEU A 157 11.35 -7.75 -4.36
N GLY A 158 11.57 -8.96 -3.83
CA GLY A 158 11.65 -10.16 -4.64
C GLY A 158 10.37 -10.49 -5.40
N ARG A 159 9.23 -10.09 -4.87
CA ARG A 159 7.93 -10.25 -5.54
C ARG A 159 7.85 -9.53 -6.89
N LEU A 160 8.58 -8.43 -7.06
CA LEU A 160 8.61 -7.66 -8.31
C LEU A 160 9.28 -8.44 -9.45
N PHE A 161 10.14 -9.39 -9.11
CA PHE A 161 10.83 -10.29 -10.03
C PHE A 161 10.18 -11.67 -10.10
N SER A 162 9.05 -11.87 -9.39
CA SER A 162 8.32 -13.14 -9.40
C SER A 162 7.54 -13.31 -10.69
N SER A 163 7.58 -14.51 -11.25
CA SER A 163 6.79 -14.89 -12.42
C SER A 163 5.35 -15.31 -12.08
N GLU A 164 4.90 -15.14 -10.85
CA GLU A 164 3.54 -15.51 -10.43
C GLU A 164 2.55 -14.39 -10.78
N PRO A 165 1.83 -14.48 -11.91
CA PRO A 165 0.87 -13.46 -12.30
C PRO A 165 -0.36 -13.49 -11.37
N THR A 166 -0.91 -12.33 -11.11
CA THR A 166 -2.23 -12.20 -10.48
C THR A 166 -3.27 -11.89 -11.55
N SER A 167 -4.33 -12.68 -11.63
CA SER A 167 -5.38 -12.51 -12.62
C SER A 167 -6.25 -11.28 -12.30
N ALA A 168 -6.14 -10.23 -13.10
CA ALA A 168 -7.02 -9.07 -12.99
C ALA A 168 -8.49 -9.41 -13.30
N THR A 169 -8.76 -10.41 -14.15
CA THR A 169 -10.12 -10.89 -14.43
C THR A 169 -10.78 -11.55 -13.23
N THR A 170 -9.98 -12.10 -12.31
CA THR A 170 -10.45 -12.73 -11.06
C THR A 170 -10.59 -11.71 -9.94
N TYR A 171 -9.57 -10.86 -9.72
CA TYR A 171 -9.50 -10.02 -8.53
C TYR A 171 -9.95 -8.56 -8.74
N ALA A 172 -9.97 -8.08 -10.00
CA ALA A 172 -10.43 -6.71 -10.33
C ALA A 172 -11.37 -6.67 -11.55
N PRO A 173 -12.37 -7.58 -11.68
CA PRO A 173 -13.27 -7.63 -12.83
C PRO A 173 -14.10 -6.36 -12.98
N ASP A 174 -14.43 -5.71 -11.87
CA ASP A 174 -15.16 -4.45 -11.80
C ASP A 174 -14.43 -3.30 -12.51
N LEU A 175 -13.12 -3.17 -12.29
CA LEU A 175 -12.30 -2.14 -12.94
C LEU A 175 -11.98 -2.49 -14.38
N LEU A 176 -11.81 -3.78 -14.68
CA LEU A 176 -11.41 -4.24 -16.00
C LEU A 176 -12.55 -4.17 -17.01
N ARG A 177 -13.78 -4.54 -16.61
CA ARG A 177 -14.93 -4.71 -17.50
C ARG A 177 -15.93 -3.56 -17.42
N ASN A 178 -16.11 -2.99 -16.23
CA ASN A 178 -17.23 -2.08 -15.96
C ASN A 178 -16.79 -0.63 -15.74
N ASP A 179 -15.49 -0.33 -15.85
CA ASP A 179 -14.95 1.01 -15.62
C ASP A 179 -14.02 1.47 -16.76
N PRO A 180 -14.61 2.01 -17.86
CA PRO A 180 -13.82 2.47 -19.01
C PRO A 180 -12.83 3.59 -18.66
N ALA A 181 -13.12 4.41 -17.64
CA ALA A 181 -12.24 5.50 -17.23
C ALA A 181 -10.97 4.94 -16.56
N MET A 182 -11.13 4.00 -15.60
CA MET A 182 -9.99 3.35 -14.96
C MET A 182 -9.18 2.51 -15.93
N LEU A 183 -9.84 1.86 -16.90
CA LEU A 183 -9.14 1.11 -17.94
C LEU A 183 -8.29 2.02 -18.83
N ARG A 184 -8.80 3.21 -19.20
CA ARG A 184 -8.01 4.21 -19.99
C ARG A 184 -6.80 4.72 -19.21
N ILE A 185 -6.98 5.06 -17.93
CA ILE A 185 -5.87 5.49 -17.05
C ILE A 185 -4.85 4.37 -16.90
N SER A 186 -5.30 3.13 -16.72
CA SER A 186 -4.45 1.94 -16.63
C SER A 186 -3.60 1.76 -17.91
N ARG A 187 -4.18 1.93 -19.09
CA ARG A 187 -3.46 1.88 -20.38
C ARG A 187 -2.48 3.03 -20.57
N ALA A 188 -2.77 4.19 -19.98
CA ALA A 188 -1.90 5.37 -20.04
C ALA A 188 -0.73 5.29 -19.04
N TYR A 189 -0.59 4.21 -18.26
CA TYR A 189 0.42 4.07 -17.22
C TYR A 189 1.86 4.42 -17.66
N PRO A 190 2.38 3.98 -18.84
CA PRO A 190 3.72 4.38 -19.26
C PRO A 190 3.87 5.89 -19.47
N ALA A 191 2.86 6.56 -20.01
CA ALA A 191 2.86 8.01 -20.19
C ALA A 191 2.79 8.75 -18.85
N LEU A 192 2.03 8.24 -17.87
CA LEU A 192 1.95 8.78 -16.52
C LEU A 192 3.26 8.60 -15.74
N CYS A 193 3.96 7.50 -15.95
CA CYS A 193 5.33 7.32 -15.45
C CYS A 193 6.29 8.35 -16.05
N ALA A 194 6.24 8.56 -17.35
CA ALA A 194 7.07 9.59 -18.01
C ALA A 194 6.73 11.00 -17.47
N ALA A 195 5.45 11.34 -17.33
CA ALA A 195 5.00 12.60 -16.74
C ALA A 195 5.51 12.78 -15.31
N SER A 196 5.52 11.72 -14.50
CA SER A 196 6.03 11.75 -13.12
C SER A 196 7.53 12.11 -13.01
N LEU A 197 8.29 11.89 -14.04
CA LEU A 197 9.71 12.29 -14.14
C LEU A 197 9.87 13.66 -14.80
N LEU A 198 9.15 13.92 -15.88
CA LEU A 198 9.30 15.14 -16.68
C LEU A 198 8.69 16.37 -16.01
N LEU A 199 7.61 16.23 -15.27
CA LEU A 199 6.99 17.37 -14.59
C LEU A 199 7.89 18.01 -13.51
N PRO A 200 8.57 17.27 -12.62
CA PRO A 200 9.56 17.85 -11.71
C PRO A 200 10.68 18.57 -12.45
N PHE A 201 11.21 17.97 -13.53
CA PHE A 201 12.22 18.59 -14.37
C PHE A 201 11.74 19.93 -14.92
N ALA A 202 10.58 19.94 -15.58
CA ALA A 202 10.00 21.14 -16.19
C ALA A 202 9.72 22.24 -15.15
N ALA A 203 9.18 21.85 -13.98
CA ALA A 203 8.93 22.77 -12.87
C ALA A 203 10.22 23.38 -12.32
N GLY A 204 11.24 22.55 -12.06
CA GLY A 204 12.55 23.01 -11.59
C GLY A 204 13.23 23.94 -12.58
N TRP A 205 13.17 23.62 -13.87
CA TRP A 205 13.68 24.48 -14.94
C TRP A 205 12.92 25.81 -15.00
N ALA A 206 11.60 25.78 -15.01
CA ALA A 206 10.78 26.99 -15.08
C ALA A 206 10.99 27.93 -13.87
N ILE A 207 11.13 27.36 -12.66
CA ILE A 207 11.32 28.16 -11.42
C ILE A 207 12.73 28.73 -11.35
N SER A 208 13.76 27.95 -11.70
CA SER A 208 15.17 28.37 -11.60
C SER A 208 15.70 29.13 -12.81
N GLY A 209 14.99 29.07 -13.95
CA GLY A 209 15.46 29.61 -15.23
C GLY A 209 16.68 28.88 -15.79
N SER A 210 17.07 27.71 -15.26
CA SER A 210 18.31 27.01 -15.61
C SER A 210 18.10 25.52 -15.85
N LEU A 211 18.83 24.97 -16.83
CA LEU A 211 18.86 23.52 -17.08
C LEU A 211 19.33 22.75 -15.85
N TYR A 212 20.29 23.30 -15.10
CA TYR A 212 20.81 22.71 -13.87
C TYR A 212 19.66 22.51 -12.83
N GLY A 213 18.84 23.54 -12.59
CA GLY A 213 17.71 23.42 -11.68
C GLY A 213 16.64 22.41 -12.16
N GLY A 214 16.47 22.27 -13.49
CA GLY A 214 15.65 21.18 -14.03
C GLY A 214 16.24 19.80 -13.74
N LEU A 215 17.53 19.61 -13.91
CA LEU A 215 18.21 18.33 -13.67
C LEU A 215 18.24 17.96 -12.19
N THR A 216 18.48 18.90 -11.28
CA THR A 216 18.43 18.64 -9.84
C THR A 216 17.01 18.28 -9.38
N ALA A 217 15.99 18.98 -9.86
CA ALA A 217 14.59 18.64 -9.60
C ALA A 217 14.20 17.26 -10.16
N PHE A 218 14.70 16.88 -11.35
CA PHE A 218 14.52 15.53 -11.89
C PHE A 218 15.13 14.46 -10.97
N ILE A 219 16.30 14.69 -10.41
CA ILE A 219 16.98 13.77 -9.52
C ILE A 219 16.22 13.68 -8.18
N TRP A 220 15.97 14.81 -7.51
CA TRP A 220 15.40 14.82 -6.17
C TRP A 220 13.88 14.57 -6.16
N ALA A 221 13.13 15.32 -6.95
CA ALA A 221 11.67 15.23 -6.99
C ALA A 221 11.14 14.18 -7.98
N GLY A 222 11.95 13.76 -8.95
CA GLY A 222 11.70 12.62 -9.81
C GLY A 222 12.15 11.32 -9.17
N LEU A 223 13.45 10.97 -9.34
CA LEU A 223 13.96 9.63 -9.07
C LEU A 223 14.05 9.29 -7.58
N ILE A 224 14.65 10.15 -6.76
CA ILE A 224 14.87 9.87 -5.32
C ILE A 224 13.53 9.81 -4.58
N ARG A 225 12.61 10.73 -4.90
CA ARG A 225 11.26 10.72 -4.33
C ARG A 225 10.50 9.44 -4.68
N ILE A 226 10.59 8.96 -5.93
CA ILE A 226 9.97 7.69 -6.34
C ILE A 226 10.51 6.54 -5.51
N ALA A 227 11.83 6.42 -5.36
CA ALA A 227 12.46 5.39 -4.55
C ALA A 227 11.97 5.43 -3.10
N LEU A 228 11.95 6.61 -2.49
CA LEU A 228 11.46 6.77 -1.11
C LEU A 228 10.03 6.25 -0.98
N LEU A 229 9.13 6.66 -1.88
CA LEU A 229 7.72 6.23 -1.83
C LEU A 229 7.59 4.71 -2.06
N GLN A 230 8.36 4.14 -3.00
CA GLN A 230 8.39 2.70 -3.23
C GLN A 230 8.81 1.93 -1.98
N HIS A 231 9.94 2.31 -1.37
CA HIS A 231 10.44 1.64 -0.18
C HIS A 231 9.49 1.79 1.02
N VAL A 232 8.84 2.94 1.20
CA VAL A 232 7.81 3.11 2.23
C VAL A 232 6.62 2.17 1.99
N THR A 233 6.09 2.12 0.78
CA THR A 233 4.95 1.24 0.43
C THR A 233 5.34 -0.24 0.56
N TRP A 234 6.53 -0.63 0.10
CA TRP A 234 7.01 -2.01 0.24
C TRP A 234 7.29 -2.39 1.70
N SER A 235 7.63 -1.42 2.54
CA SER A 235 7.76 -1.62 3.99
C SER A 235 6.41 -1.93 4.64
N VAL A 236 5.32 -1.33 4.19
CA VAL A 236 3.98 -1.71 4.64
C VAL A 236 3.71 -3.19 4.31
N ASN A 237 4.02 -3.64 3.11
CA ASN A 237 3.81 -5.03 2.70
C ASN A 237 4.75 -6.05 3.38
N SER A 238 5.91 -5.61 3.87
CA SER A 238 6.95 -6.47 4.43
C SER A 238 7.10 -6.30 5.93
N LEU A 239 7.52 -5.12 6.40
CA LEU A 239 7.79 -4.86 7.81
C LEU A 239 6.50 -4.90 8.64
N CYS A 240 5.38 -4.31 8.16
CA CYS A 240 4.12 -4.31 8.88
C CYS A 240 3.40 -5.68 8.91
N HIS A 241 4.01 -6.74 8.38
CA HIS A 241 3.62 -8.13 8.64
C HIS A 241 4.59 -8.87 9.57
N MET A 242 5.66 -8.21 10.05
CA MET A 242 6.70 -8.85 10.86
C MET A 242 7.01 -8.11 12.16
N ILE A 243 6.91 -6.79 12.17
CA ILE A 243 7.36 -5.92 13.26
C ILE A 243 6.25 -4.92 13.59
N GLY A 244 5.92 -4.77 14.87
CA GLY A 244 4.91 -3.82 15.35
C GLY A 244 3.93 -4.44 16.32
N GLU A 245 2.88 -3.70 16.65
CA GLU A 245 1.85 -4.09 17.59
C GLU A 245 0.64 -4.69 16.87
N ARG A 246 -0.13 -5.52 17.58
CA ARG A 246 -1.36 -6.14 17.05
C ARG A 246 -2.53 -5.90 18.01
N PRO A 247 -3.00 -4.66 18.14
CA PRO A 247 -4.05 -4.31 19.08
C PRO A 247 -5.43 -4.80 18.66
N HIS A 248 -5.63 -5.11 17.38
CA HIS A 248 -6.93 -5.50 16.82
C HIS A 248 -6.94 -6.97 16.42
N LYS A 249 -8.11 -7.61 16.56
CA LYS A 249 -8.33 -8.98 16.10
C LYS A 249 -8.48 -8.98 14.58
N ALA A 250 -7.55 -9.64 13.90
CA ALA A 250 -7.63 -9.99 12.49
C ALA A 250 -7.88 -11.49 12.33
N ARG A 251 -7.91 -12.01 11.09
CA ARG A 251 -8.03 -13.45 10.83
C ARG A 251 -6.88 -14.21 11.48
N ARG A 252 -7.10 -15.47 11.89
CA ARG A 252 -6.13 -16.27 12.67
C ARG A 252 -4.73 -16.36 12.04
N HIS A 253 -4.66 -16.41 10.72
CA HIS A 253 -3.41 -16.52 9.96
C HIS A 253 -2.78 -15.18 9.62
N ASP A 254 -3.54 -14.11 9.68
CA ASP A 254 -3.11 -12.76 9.36
C ASP A 254 -2.16 -12.22 10.45
N ARG A 255 -1.00 -11.74 10.05
CA ARG A 255 0.06 -11.26 10.95
C ARG A 255 0.34 -9.77 10.80
N ALA A 256 -0.56 -9.04 10.15
CA ALA A 256 -0.45 -7.60 10.02
C ALA A 256 -0.30 -6.92 11.38
N THR A 257 0.58 -5.93 11.46
CA THR A 257 0.96 -5.17 12.66
C THR A 257 0.85 -3.68 12.41
N ASP A 258 0.68 -2.91 13.47
CA ASP A 258 0.76 -1.45 13.46
C ASP A 258 2.20 -1.01 13.73
N LEU A 259 2.78 -0.21 12.83
CA LEU A 259 4.14 0.31 12.94
C LEU A 259 4.13 1.84 12.90
N TRP A 260 4.10 2.46 14.08
CA TRP A 260 3.94 3.91 14.26
C TRP A 260 5.02 4.76 13.55
N SER A 261 6.26 4.26 13.48
CA SER A 261 7.39 4.99 12.89
C SER A 261 7.24 5.27 11.40
N LEU A 262 6.42 4.51 10.69
CA LEU A 262 6.12 4.73 9.27
C LEU A 262 4.82 5.50 9.05
N ALA A 263 4.03 5.80 10.07
CA ALA A 263 2.67 6.29 9.93
C ALA A 263 2.56 7.57 9.09
N LEU A 264 3.44 8.55 9.32
CA LEU A 264 3.44 9.81 8.57
C LEU A 264 3.87 9.60 7.13
N LEU A 265 4.98 8.90 6.90
CA LEU A 265 5.52 8.65 5.56
C LEU A 265 4.61 7.76 4.71
N SER A 266 3.91 6.82 5.32
CA SER A 266 2.96 5.94 4.64
C SER A 266 1.54 6.51 4.56
N PHE A 267 1.31 7.74 4.98
CA PHE A 267 -0.01 8.38 5.03
C PHE A 267 -1.05 7.59 5.83
N GLY A 268 -0.62 6.88 6.88
CA GLY A 268 -1.47 6.06 7.74
C GLY A 268 -1.57 4.58 7.36
N GLU A 269 -0.95 4.14 6.26
CA GLU A 269 -1.03 2.74 5.83
C GLU A 269 -0.33 1.77 6.77
N SER A 270 0.64 2.24 7.56
CA SER A 270 1.34 1.42 8.55
C SER A 270 0.55 1.13 9.83
N TRP A 271 -0.65 1.67 9.98
CA TRP A 271 -1.68 1.17 10.92
C TRP A 271 -2.33 -0.08 10.32
N HIS A 272 -1.50 -1.06 10.02
CA HIS A 272 -1.82 -2.14 9.10
C HIS A 272 -2.62 -3.25 9.77
N ASN A 273 -2.44 -3.47 11.09
CA ASN A 273 -3.29 -4.38 11.85
C ASN A 273 -4.72 -3.82 11.97
N GLY A 274 -4.85 -2.52 12.19
CA GLY A 274 -6.14 -1.84 12.15
C GLY A 274 -6.84 -2.02 10.80
N HIS A 275 -6.11 -1.82 9.70
CA HIS A 275 -6.61 -2.03 8.34
C HIS A 275 -7.02 -3.49 8.08
N HIS A 276 -6.17 -4.48 8.39
CA HIS A 276 -6.46 -5.90 8.15
C HIS A 276 -7.61 -6.44 9.01
N SER A 277 -7.89 -5.81 10.15
CA SER A 277 -9.07 -6.17 10.96
C SER A 277 -10.39 -5.69 10.35
N GLU A 278 -10.36 -4.57 9.60
CA GLU A 278 -11.53 -4.00 8.92
C GLU A 278 -11.11 -3.25 7.64
N PRO A 279 -10.87 -4.00 6.54
CA PRO A 279 -10.32 -3.44 5.30
C PRO A 279 -11.18 -2.36 4.64
N SER A 280 -12.51 -2.41 4.82
CA SER A 280 -13.44 -1.43 4.26
C SER A 280 -13.46 -0.09 4.99
N CYS A 281 -12.85 0.02 6.18
CA CYS A 281 -12.82 1.26 6.94
C CYS A 281 -11.93 2.31 6.25
N ALA A 282 -12.44 3.53 6.11
CA ALA A 282 -11.69 4.65 5.52
C ALA A 282 -10.58 5.16 6.44
N ARG A 283 -10.58 4.80 7.72
CA ARG A 283 -9.58 5.14 8.71
C ARG A 283 -8.84 3.90 9.19
N HIS A 284 -7.52 3.88 9.03
CA HIS A 284 -6.67 2.78 9.51
C HIS A 284 -6.20 3.01 10.95
N GLY A 285 -5.81 4.23 11.28
CA GLY A 285 -5.47 4.64 12.63
C GLY A 285 -6.70 4.79 13.51
N ARG A 286 -6.92 3.86 14.45
CA ARG A 286 -8.17 3.73 15.21
C ARG A 286 -8.21 4.52 16.51
N SER A 287 -7.07 5.00 17.02
CA SER A 287 -7.03 5.88 18.20
C SER A 287 -6.82 7.33 17.79
N GLY A 288 -7.27 8.28 18.60
CA GLY A 288 -7.06 9.72 18.36
C GLY A 288 -5.59 10.15 18.30
N ARG A 289 -4.67 9.30 18.76
CA ARG A 289 -3.22 9.53 18.72
C ARG A 289 -2.56 8.96 17.47
N GLN A 290 -3.27 8.15 16.69
CA GLN A 290 -2.76 7.52 15.47
C GLN A 290 -2.99 8.47 14.28
N ILE A 291 -1.91 9.10 13.82
CA ILE A 291 -1.91 10.03 12.69
C ILE A 291 -2.22 9.25 11.41
N ASP A 292 -3.30 9.63 10.72
CA ASP A 292 -3.74 9.04 9.45
C ASP A 292 -4.10 10.16 8.45
N PRO A 293 -3.10 10.67 7.70
CA PRO A 293 -3.31 11.75 6.74
C PRO A 293 -4.30 11.40 5.64
N SER A 294 -4.35 10.13 5.22
CA SER A 294 -5.33 9.68 4.20
C SER A 294 -6.76 9.77 4.71
N ALA A 295 -7.02 9.39 5.96
CA ALA A 295 -8.34 9.54 6.57
C ALA A 295 -8.73 11.02 6.72
N ALA A 296 -7.78 11.88 7.09
CA ALA A 296 -8.02 13.32 7.17
C ALA A 296 -8.40 13.92 5.80
N LEU A 297 -7.73 13.49 4.72
CA LEU A 297 -8.04 13.93 3.36
C LEU A 297 -9.42 13.41 2.90
N ILE A 298 -9.77 12.16 3.19
CA ILE A 298 -11.10 11.61 2.88
C ILE A 298 -12.19 12.39 3.63
N SER A 299 -11.96 12.72 4.90
CA SER A 299 -12.90 13.56 5.67
C SER A 299 -13.07 14.96 5.07
N LEU A 300 -12.00 15.56 4.54
CA LEU A 300 -12.09 16.81 3.80
C LEU A 300 -12.93 16.65 2.54
N PHE A 301 -12.73 15.60 1.75
CA PHE A 301 -13.53 15.33 0.55
C PHE A 301 -15.01 15.11 0.87
N GLU A 302 -15.32 14.45 1.96
CA GLU A 302 -16.70 14.26 2.44
C GLU A 302 -17.35 15.60 2.80
N ARG A 303 -16.66 16.47 3.56
CA ARG A 303 -17.14 17.82 3.91
C ARG A 303 -17.37 18.71 2.67
N LEU A 304 -16.57 18.52 1.62
CA LEU A 304 -16.71 19.24 0.36
C LEU A 304 -17.75 18.61 -0.59
N ASN A 305 -18.45 17.55 -0.17
CA ASN A 305 -19.33 16.75 -1.01
C ASN A 305 -18.66 16.19 -2.29
N TRP A 306 -17.35 15.94 -2.23
CA TRP A 306 -16.59 15.27 -3.29
C TRP A 306 -16.55 13.76 -3.09
N ALA A 307 -16.73 13.31 -1.84
CA ALA A 307 -16.90 11.92 -1.43
C ALA A 307 -18.22 11.73 -0.67
N SER A 308 -18.79 10.53 -0.74
CA SER A 308 -19.97 10.08 -0.02
C SER A 308 -19.83 8.62 0.41
N ASP A 309 -20.78 8.10 1.16
CA ASP A 309 -20.84 6.72 1.63
C ASP A 309 -19.51 6.28 2.28
N VAL A 310 -18.93 7.15 3.10
CA VAL A 310 -17.64 6.89 3.73
C VAL A 310 -17.85 5.94 4.90
N HIS A 311 -17.17 4.81 4.85
CA HIS A 311 -17.21 3.80 5.91
C HIS A 311 -16.28 4.21 7.06
N TRP A 312 -16.78 5.03 7.97
CA TRP A 312 -16.12 5.33 9.23
C TRP A 312 -16.48 4.27 10.28
N GLN A 313 -15.55 3.95 11.17
CA GLN A 313 -15.87 3.11 12.31
C GLN A 313 -16.77 3.83 13.30
N PRO A 314 -17.73 3.12 13.95
CA PRO A 314 -18.43 3.64 15.13
C PRO A 314 -17.42 3.97 16.25
N PRO A 315 -17.63 5.06 17.02
CA PRO A 315 -16.74 5.47 18.11
C PRO A 315 -16.59 4.43 19.23
N ASP A 316 -17.52 3.49 19.35
CA ASP A 316 -17.70 2.63 20.54
C ASP A 316 -16.78 1.40 20.61
N VAL A 317 -16.04 1.06 19.56
CA VAL A 317 -15.18 -0.14 19.54
C VAL A 317 -13.90 0.05 20.37
N LEU A 318 -13.56 1.27 20.76
CA LEU A 318 -12.33 1.59 21.53
C LEU A 318 -12.49 1.51 23.05
N GLY A 319 -13.73 1.38 23.58
CA GLY A 319 -14.05 1.48 25.02
C GLY A 319 -14.04 0.16 25.79
N HIS A 320 -14.22 -0.98 25.17
CA HIS A 320 -14.63 -2.21 25.89
C HIS A 320 -13.52 -3.23 26.22
N HIS A 321 -12.25 -2.95 25.93
CA HIS A 321 -11.16 -3.91 26.21
C HIS A 321 -10.21 -3.51 27.35
N ARG A 322 -10.52 -2.49 28.17
CA ARG A 322 -9.65 -2.06 29.29
C ARG A 322 -10.13 -2.43 30.69
N THR A 323 -11.20 -3.20 30.86
CA THR A 323 -11.74 -3.51 32.20
C THR A 323 -12.18 -4.96 32.35
N VAL A 324 -11.29 -5.93 32.20
CA VAL A 324 -11.41 -7.23 32.87
C VAL A 324 -10.01 -7.72 33.26
N ALA A 325 -9.35 -6.99 34.10
CA ALA A 325 -8.24 -7.49 34.91
C ALA A 325 -8.36 -6.86 36.30
N GLY A 326 -8.91 -7.63 37.22
CA GLY A 326 -8.80 -7.33 38.65
C GLY A 326 -10.13 -7.05 39.33
N LYS A 327 -10.74 -8.11 39.86
CA LYS A 327 -11.24 -8.23 41.25
C LYS A 327 -11.94 -9.58 41.41
N HIS A 328 -11.17 -10.65 41.53
CA HIS A 328 -11.60 -11.82 42.32
C HIS A 328 -11.36 -11.49 43.79
N THR A 329 -12.35 -10.90 44.45
CA THR A 329 -12.44 -10.93 45.91
C THR A 329 -13.04 -12.27 46.28
N LEU A 330 -12.21 -13.13 46.84
CA LEU A 330 -12.61 -14.32 47.59
C LEU A 330 -13.57 -13.91 48.74
N ARG A 331 -14.84 -14.26 48.60
CA ARG A 331 -15.77 -14.32 49.71
C ARG A 331 -15.59 -15.70 50.37
N THR A 332 -14.87 -15.74 51.47
CA THR A 332 -14.89 -16.86 52.42
C THR A 332 -16.28 -16.87 53.10
N SER A 333 -17.09 -17.87 52.82
CA SER A 333 -18.27 -18.19 53.55
C SER A 333 -17.89 -19.16 54.69
N THR A 334 -17.93 -18.68 55.91
CA THR A 334 -17.88 -19.47 57.16
C THR A 334 -19.22 -20.22 57.33
N PRO A 335 -19.23 -21.50 57.68
CA PRO A 335 -20.48 -22.21 58.02
C PRO A 335 -20.84 -21.86 59.48
N ARG A 336 -22.08 -21.43 59.72
CA ARG A 336 -22.69 -21.41 61.07
C ARG A 336 -23.17 -22.80 61.38
N GLN A 337 -22.64 -23.34 62.49
CA GLN A 337 -23.25 -24.42 63.25
C GLN A 337 -24.38 -23.86 64.09
N GLY A 338 -25.48 -24.62 64.18
CA GLY A 338 -26.63 -24.40 65.02
C GLY A 338 -27.75 -25.32 64.59
#